data_4e27fe38c68e733c282a6695bd9c807c
#
_entry.id   4e27fe38c68e733c282a6695bd9c807c
#
_cell.length_a   1.000
_cell.length_b   1.000
_cell.length_c   1.000
_cell.angle_alpha   90.00
_cell.angle_beta   90.00
_cell.angle_gamma   90.00
#
_symmetry.space_group_name_H-M   'P 1'
#
loop_
_entity.id
_entity.type
_entity.pdbx_description
1 polymer ?
#
loop_
_entity_poly.entity_id
_entity_poly.type
_entity_poly.pdbx_seq_one_letter_code
_entity_poly.pdbx_strand_id
1 'polypeptide(L)'
;MNEQLIGVLSALAAFAAWGLLPAYWKQMQAASPFEILCHRIVWSCLFLFMTISVQKRWAEVGSIVRTPAKIKGLIISGLLIGLNWFVYIWAVNTGRVVETSLGYYINPLMNMLIGFLLLGETFNRVQSLAVFCALAGVMYSILGYGTLPLFALTLATSFSLYGYARKKIQTAPIPGLFIETMVLFVPALGYILYKMGFGETGFMKDPVLTFWMIGAGVVTSLPLLWFATAAKRLNLSTIGILQYLSPSLAFILGVFIYKEPFTRHHLITFGCIWIGVFLYTWESLAGLKRMKYDHRR
;
A
#
# COMPACT_ATOMS: atom_id res chain seq x y z
N MET A 1 19.42 -10.30 -19.51
CA MET A 1 18.69 -9.02 -19.24
C MET A 1 19.43 -8.32 -18.11
N ASN A 2 19.71 -7.02 -18.24
CA ASN A 2 20.45 -6.29 -17.21
C ASN A 2 19.66 -6.32 -15.89
N GLU A 3 20.31 -6.58 -14.74
CA GLU A 3 19.69 -6.63 -13.40
C GLU A 3 18.89 -5.36 -13.06
N GLN A 4 19.42 -4.21 -13.50
CA GLN A 4 18.72 -2.94 -13.33
C GLN A 4 17.41 -2.86 -14.13
N LEU A 5 17.40 -3.37 -15.37
CA LEU A 5 16.20 -3.44 -16.21
C LEU A 5 15.14 -4.36 -15.61
N ILE A 6 15.54 -5.54 -15.09
CA ILE A 6 14.63 -6.44 -14.36
C ILE A 6 14.01 -5.69 -13.16
N GLY A 7 14.81 -4.95 -12.41
CA GLY A 7 14.33 -4.15 -11.28
C GLY A 7 13.28 -3.12 -11.69
N VAL A 8 13.54 -2.34 -12.74
CA VAL A 8 12.62 -1.31 -13.25
C VAL A 8 11.33 -1.93 -13.76
N LEU A 9 11.40 -2.98 -14.58
CA LEU A 9 10.21 -3.66 -15.09
C LEU A 9 9.36 -4.26 -13.97
N SER A 10 10.02 -4.85 -12.96
CA SER A 10 9.32 -5.39 -11.79
C SER A 10 8.63 -4.29 -10.97
N ALA A 11 9.29 -3.13 -10.78
CA ALA A 11 8.69 -1.98 -10.10
C ALA A 11 7.48 -1.44 -10.87
N LEU A 12 7.63 -1.24 -12.19
CA LEU A 12 6.53 -0.78 -13.05
C LEU A 12 5.35 -1.75 -13.02
N ALA A 13 5.60 -3.06 -13.10
CA ALA A 13 4.56 -4.08 -13.02
C ALA A 13 3.83 -4.03 -11.66
N ALA A 14 4.57 -3.91 -10.55
CA ALA A 14 4.00 -3.81 -9.22
C ALA A 14 3.13 -2.56 -9.05
N PHE A 15 3.65 -1.40 -9.41
CA PHE A 15 2.93 -0.13 -9.23
C PHE A 15 1.79 0.05 -10.22
N ALA A 16 1.91 -0.46 -11.45
CA ALA A 16 0.80 -0.50 -12.40
C ALA A 16 -0.33 -1.41 -11.89
N ALA A 17 0.01 -2.61 -11.41
CA ALA A 17 -0.97 -3.52 -10.82
C ALA A 17 -1.69 -2.85 -9.63
N TRP A 18 -0.97 -2.24 -8.68
CA TRP A 18 -1.58 -1.54 -7.55
C TRP A 18 -2.44 -0.36 -7.98
N GLY A 19 -2.04 0.38 -9.03
CA GLY A 19 -2.83 1.50 -9.56
C GLY A 19 -4.13 1.05 -10.24
N LEU A 20 -4.16 -0.18 -10.77
CA LEU A 20 -5.35 -0.77 -11.41
C LEU A 20 -6.23 -1.57 -10.44
N LEU A 21 -5.81 -1.76 -9.18
CA LEU A 21 -6.60 -2.49 -8.18
C LEU A 21 -8.03 -1.97 -7.98
N PRO A 22 -8.33 -0.65 -8.08
CA PRO A 22 -9.71 -0.19 -8.00
C PRO A 22 -10.64 -0.89 -8.99
N ALA A 23 -10.16 -1.15 -10.21
CA ALA A 23 -10.93 -1.86 -11.23
C ALA A 23 -11.22 -3.31 -10.84
N TYR A 24 -10.29 -3.96 -10.15
CA TYR A 24 -10.46 -5.30 -9.62
C TYR A 24 -11.48 -5.34 -8.48
N TRP A 25 -11.33 -4.47 -7.48
CA TRP A 25 -12.22 -4.47 -6.31
C TRP A 25 -13.65 -4.10 -6.65
N LYS A 26 -13.86 -3.26 -7.67
CA LYS A 26 -15.20 -2.91 -8.15
C LYS A 26 -15.97 -4.08 -8.78
N GLN A 27 -15.30 -5.17 -9.19
CA GLN A 27 -16.00 -6.38 -9.65
C GLN A 27 -16.72 -7.13 -8.51
N MET A 28 -16.39 -6.81 -7.26
CA MET A 28 -16.96 -7.46 -6.07
C MET A 28 -17.89 -6.55 -5.28
N GLN A 29 -18.47 -5.52 -5.91
CA GLN A 29 -19.41 -4.59 -5.23
C GLN A 29 -20.67 -5.26 -4.65
N ALA A 30 -21.02 -6.45 -5.13
CA ALA A 30 -22.12 -7.25 -4.57
C ALA A 30 -21.81 -7.79 -3.16
N ALA A 31 -20.53 -7.85 -2.77
CA ALA A 31 -20.09 -8.27 -1.45
C ALA A 31 -19.74 -7.05 -0.58
N SER A 32 -19.87 -7.20 0.75
CA SER A 32 -19.45 -6.13 1.66
C SER A 32 -17.92 -5.92 1.63
N PRO A 33 -17.43 -4.70 1.85
CA PRO A 33 -15.98 -4.44 1.89
C PRO A 33 -15.24 -5.33 2.90
N PHE A 34 -15.87 -5.67 4.01
CA PHE A 34 -15.29 -6.54 5.02
C PHE A 34 -15.19 -8.00 4.53
N GLU A 35 -16.19 -8.48 3.81
CA GLU A 35 -16.18 -9.83 3.19
C GLU A 35 -15.06 -9.92 2.14
N ILE A 36 -14.93 -8.91 1.28
CA ILE A 36 -13.83 -8.82 0.30
C ILE A 36 -12.46 -8.85 1.00
N LEU A 37 -12.31 -8.12 2.09
CA LEU A 37 -11.09 -8.15 2.90
C LEU A 37 -10.80 -9.55 3.44
N CYS A 38 -11.80 -10.23 4.00
CA CYS A 38 -11.63 -11.59 4.52
C CYS A 38 -11.18 -12.57 3.44
N HIS A 39 -11.80 -12.56 2.27
CA HIS A 39 -11.36 -13.37 1.12
C HIS A 39 -9.94 -12.99 0.67
N ARG A 40 -9.62 -11.70 0.58
CA ARG A 40 -8.28 -11.24 0.28
C ARG A 40 -7.22 -11.80 1.24
N ILE A 41 -7.49 -11.80 2.54
CA ILE A 41 -6.57 -12.33 3.57
C ILE A 41 -6.41 -13.83 3.41
N VAL A 42 -7.51 -14.58 3.34
CA VAL A 42 -7.50 -16.05 3.28
C VAL A 42 -6.78 -16.52 2.02
N TRP A 43 -7.14 -16.01 0.86
CA TRP A 43 -6.53 -16.42 -0.41
C TRP A 43 -5.08 -15.96 -0.55
N SER A 44 -4.72 -14.79 0.01
CA SER A 44 -3.30 -14.36 0.06
C SER A 44 -2.48 -15.27 0.96
N CYS A 45 -3.00 -15.66 2.11
CA CYS A 45 -2.32 -16.58 3.02
C CYS A 45 -2.06 -17.94 2.35
N LEU A 46 -3.06 -18.49 1.66
CA LEU A 46 -2.92 -19.74 0.92
C LEU A 46 -1.93 -19.63 -0.24
N PHE A 47 -1.95 -18.53 -0.98
CA PHE A 47 -0.99 -18.26 -2.06
C PHE A 47 0.45 -18.17 -1.52
N LEU A 48 0.64 -17.45 -0.41
CA LEU A 48 1.96 -17.32 0.23
C LEU A 48 2.44 -18.64 0.84
N PHE A 49 1.54 -19.42 1.42
CA PHE A 49 1.83 -20.79 1.88
C PHE A 49 2.39 -21.65 0.74
N MET A 50 1.70 -21.68 -0.40
CA MET A 50 2.17 -22.39 -1.58
C MET A 50 3.51 -21.86 -2.09
N THR A 51 3.67 -20.54 -2.13
CA THR A 51 4.93 -19.89 -2.56
C THR A 51 6.10 -20.27 -1.66
N ILE A 52 5.92 -20.26 -0.33
CA ILE A 52 6.94 -20.64 0.64
C ILE A 52 7.29 -22.12 0.51
N SER A 53 6.28 -22.98 0.30
CA SER A 53 6.46 -24.43 0.13
C SER A 53 7.25 -24.75 -1.13
N VAL A 54 6.91 -24.14 -2.28
CA VAL A 54 7.65 -24.30 -3.55
C VAL A 54 9.08 -23.78 -3.43
N GLN A 55 9.28 -22.65 -2.78
CA GLN A 55 10.61 -22.06 -2.56
C GLN A 55 11.40 -22.71 -1.42
N LYS A 56 10.82 -23.67 -0.68
CA LYS A 56 11.42 -24.37 0.47
C LYS A 56 11.92 -23.43 1.57
N ARG A 57 11.20 -22.33 1.83
CA ARG A 57 11.62 -21.25 2.77
C ARG A 57 11.02 -21.37 4.17
N TRP A 58 10.55 -22.56 4.56
CA TRP A 58 9.97 -22.81 5.88
C TRP A 58 10.95 -22.59 7.04
N ALA A 59 12.24 -22.77 6.81
CA ALA A 59 13.27 -22.48 7.82
C ALA A 59 13.28 -20.99 8.23
N GLU A 60 13.02 -20.07 7.28
CA GLU A 60 12.92 -18.63 7.57
C GLU A 60 11.67 -18.33 8.42
N VAL A 61 10.52 -18.95 8.09
CA VAL A 61 9.30 -18.84 8.90
C VAL A 61 9.56 -19.35 10.33
N GLY A 62 10.17 -20.53 10.46
CA GLY A 62 10.53 -21.10 11.78
C GLY A 62 11.44 -20.19 12.60
N SER A 63 12.43 -19.53 11.96
CA SER A 63 13.32 -18.59 12.65
C SER A 63 12.57 -17.36 13.17
N ILE A 64 11.59 -16.87 12.42
CA ILE A 64 10.77 -15.72 12.82
C ILE A 64 9.88 -16.11 14.00
N VAL A 65 9.18 -17.25 13.90
CA VAL A 65 8.25 -17.74 14.95
C VAL A 65 8.95 -17.97 16.30
N ARG A 66 10.21 -18.42 16.26
CA ARG A 66 11.03 -18.62 17.48
C ARG A 66 11.52 -17.31 18.11
N THR A 67 11.26 -16.15 17.51
CA THR A 67 11.73 -14.85 17.99
C THR A 67 10.53 -14.02 18.48
N PRO A 68 10.24 -13.93 19.80
CA PRO A 68 9.05 -13.24 20.32
C PRO A 68 8.94 -11.79 19.90
N ALA A 69 10.05 -11.05 19.82
CA ALA A 69 10.07 -9.66 19.40
C ALA A 69 9.63 -9.51 17.92
N LYS A 70 10.02 -10.44 17.04
CA LYS A 70 9.61 -10.44 15.63
C LYS A 70 8.13 -10.74 15.47
N ILE A 71 7.62 -11.74 16.20
CA ILE A 71 6.18 -12.09 16.18
C ILE A 71 5.35 -10.92 16.66
N LYS A 72 5.68 -10.30 17.81
CA LYS A 72 4.95 -9.14 18.33
C LYS A 72 4.93 -8.00 17.30
N GLY A 73 6.07 -7.71 16.68
CA GLY A 73 6.16 -6.70 15.63
C GLY A 73 5.30 -7.05 14.42
N LEU A 74 5.30 -8.31 13.96
CA LEU A 74 4.52 -8.76 12.81
C LEU A 74 3.01 -8.80 13.09
N ILE A 75 2.59 -9.03 14.34
CA ILE A 75 1.17 -8.86 14.72
C ILE A 75 0.76 -7.40 14.54
N ILE A 76 1.55 -6.45 15.07
CA ILE A 76 1.25 -5.01 14.94
C ILE A 76 1.24 -4.59 13.45
N SER A 77 2.26 -4.99 12.69
CA SER A 77 2.31 -4.67 11.25
C SER A 77 1.18 -5.34 10.46
N GLY A 78 0.79 -6.57 10.83
CA GLY A 78 -0.35 -7.27 10.25
C GLY A 78 -1.68 -6.53 10.48
N LEU A 79 -1.91 -6.03 11.71
CA LEU A 79 -3.09 -5.22 12.02
C LEU A 79 -3.09 -3.88 11.25
N LEU A 80 -1.93 -3.21 11.15
CA LEU A 80 -1.80 -1.96 10.40
C LEU A 80 -2.08 -2.15 8.90
N ILE A 81 -1.54 -3.21 8.29
CA ILE A 81 -1.77 -3.47 6.88
C ILE A 81 -3.20 -3.98 6.63
N GLY A 82 -3.77 -4.74 7.55
CA GLY A 82 -5.17 -5.17 7.51
C GLY A 82 -6.13 -3.99 7.55
N LEU A 83 -5.90 -3.02 8.45
CA LEU A 83 -6.64 -1.76 8.50
C LEU A 83 -6.51 -0.97 7.19
N ASN A 84 -5.29 -0.84 6.67
CA ASN A 84 -5.03 -0.17 5.39
C ASN A 84 -5.81 -0.82 4.25
N TRP A 85 -5.78 -2.13 4.14
CA TRP A 85 -6.50 -2.87 3.11
C TRP A 85 -8.02 -2.72 3.24
N PHE A 86 -8.55 -2.76 4.46
CA PHE A 86 -9.97 -2.57 4.71
C PHE A 86 -10.43 -1.19 4.25
N VAL A 87 -9.75 -0.15 4.71
CA VAL A 87 -10.07 1.25 4.39
C VAL A 87 -9.98 1.48 2.88
N TYR A 88 -8.97 0.89 2.21
CA TYR A 88 -8.83 0.99 0.78
C TYR A 88 -9.99 0.34 0.01
N ILE A 89 -10.34 -0.92 0.34
CA ILE A 89 -11.44 -1.63 -0.31
C ILE A 89 -12.75 -0.89 -0.06
N TRP A 90 -12.97 -0.43 1.17
CA TRP A 90 -14.16 0.35 1.51
C TRP A 90 -14.24 1.65 0.69
N ALA A 91 -13.19 2.43 0.63
CA ALA A 91 -13.16 3.66 -0.15
C ALA A 91 -13.42 3.40 -1.64
N VAL A 92 -12.79 2.38 -2.24
CA VAL A 92 -13.00 2.02 -3.65
C VAL A 92 -14.47 1.63 -3.92
N ASN A 93 -15.07 0.82 -3.05
CA ASN A 93 -16.44 0.34 -3.24
C ASN A 93 -17.50 1.40 -2.93
N THR A 94 -17.15 2.45 -2.19
CA THR A 94 -18.02 3.60 -1.93
C THR A 94 -17.80 4.79 -2.87
N GLY A 95 -17.05 4.59 -4.00
CA GLY A 95 -16.84 5.63 -5.01
C GLY A 95 -15.88 6.74 -4.56
N ARG A 96 -14.84 6.38 -3.80
CA ARG A 96 -13.83 7.32 -3.26
C ARG A 96 -12.41 7.00 -3.76
N VAL A 97 -12.29 6.56 -5.02
CA VAL A 97 -11.00 6.19 -5.63
C VAL A 97 -10.06 7.39 -5.71
N VAL A 98 -10.60 8.58 -5.99
CA VAL A 98 -9.83 9.84 -6.00
C VAL A 98 -9.21 10.10 -4.62
N GLU A 99 -9.95 9.88 -3.53
CA GLU A 99 -9.46 10.07 -2.17
C GLU A 99 -8.39 9.03 -1.79
N THR A 100 -8.51 7.78 -2.28
CA THR A 100 -7.44 6.78 -2.11
C THR A 100 -6.16 7.18 -2.83
N SER A 101 -6.28 7.72 -4.04
CA SER A 101 -5.16 8.27 -4.80
C SER A 101 -4.44 9.38 -4.01
N LEU A 102 -5.21 10.30 -3.42
CA LEU A 102 -4.68 11.36 -2.56
C LEU A 102 -3.85 10.78 -1.40
N GLY A 103 -4.36 9.75 -0.71
CA GLY A 103 -3.66 9.08 0.39
C GLY A 103 -2.30 8.53 -0.04
N TYR A 104 -2.22 7.88 -1.20
CA TYR A 104 -0.96 7.35 -1.71
C TYR A 104 0.00 8.43 -2.22
N TYR A 105 -0.48 9.58 -2.67
CA TYR A 105 0.38 10.74 -2.95
C TYR A 105 0.97 11.36 -1.66
N ILE A 106 0.21 11.38 -0.56
CA ILE A 106 0.68 11.87 0.74
C ILE A 106 1.70 10.90 1.37
N ASN A 107 1.68 9.63 1.03
CA ASN A 107 2.43 8.57 1.70
C ASN A 107 3.95 8.82 1.83
N PRO A 108 4.69 9.26 0.80
CA PRO A 108 6.12 9.60 0.95
C PRO A 108 6.37 10.71 1.96
N LEU A 109 5.49 11.72 2.01
CA LEU A 109 5.59 12.83 2.95
C LEU A 109 5.26 12.38 4.38
N MET A 110 4.29 11.46 4.52
CA MET A 110 3.98 10.83 5.81
C MET A 110 5.12 9.93 6.30
N ASN A 111 5.78 9.18 5.39
CA ASN A 111 6.97 8.40 5.72
C ASN A 111 8.10 9.30 6.26
N MET A 112 8.30 10.46 5.64
CA MET A 112 9.27 11.44 6.09
C MET A 112 8.92 11.99 7.47
N LEU A 113 7.66 12.36 7.71
CA LEU A 113 7.18 12.83 9.00
C LEU A 113 7.37 11.78 10.11
N ILE A 114 7.08 10.51 9.82
CA ILE A 114 7.31 9.40 10.75
C ILE A 114 8.81 9.20 11.01
N GLY A 115 9.66 9.32 9.98
CA GLY A 115 11.12 9.30 10.12
C GLY A 115 11.62 10.38 11.08
N PHE A 116 11.11 11.60 10.95
CA PHE A 116 11.42 12.70 11.86
C PHE A 116 10.94 12.43 13.29
N LEU A 117 9.67 12.08 13.47
CA LEU A 117 9.08 11.94 14.80
C LEU A 117 9.56 10.70 15.56
N LEU A 118 9.78 9.57 14.87
CA LEU A 118 10.05 8.27 15.50
C LEU A 118 11.49 7.78 15.35
N LEU A 119 12.24 8.30 14.36
CA LEU A 119 13.63 7.89 14.11
C LEU A 119 14.63 9.03 14.39
N GLY A 120 14.16 10.24 14.74
CA GLY A 120 15.01 11.39 14.99
C GLY A 120 15.69 11.91 13.72
N GLU A 121 15.15 11.60 12.53
CA GLU A 121 15.66 12.11 11.26
C GLU A 121 15.43 13.63 11.20
N THR A 122 16.39 14.38 10.64
CA THR A 122 16.25 15.84 10.48
C THR A 122 15.84 16.20 9.06
N PHE A 123 14.98 17.20 8.93
CA PHE A 123 14.60 17.73 7.62
C PHE A 123 15.58 18.83 7.17
N ASN A 124 15.93 18.80 5.91
CA ASN A 124 16.49 19.98 5.27
C ASN A 124 15.37 20.99 4.91
N ARG A 125 15.77 22.20 4.49
CA ARG A 125 14.82 23.28 4.19
C ARG A 125 13.82 22.91 3.09
N VAL A 126 14.26 22.18 2.06
CA VAL A 126 13.40 21.78 0.94
C VAL A 126 12.39 20.70 1.38
N GLN A 127 12.84 19.75 2.18
CA GLN A 127 11.99 18.72 2.76
C GLN A 127 10.94 19.32 3.73
N SER A 128 11.34 20.31 4.54
CA SER A 128 10.40 21.03 5.41
C SER A 128 9.34 21.77 4.59
N LEU A 129 9.73 22.40 3.49
CA LEU A 129 8.79 23.05 2.57
C LEU A 129 7.85 22.04 1.91
N ALA A 130 8.34 20.87 1.52
CA ALA A 130 7.52 19.81 0.94
C ALA A 130 6.42 19.33 1.90
N VAL A 131 6.78 19.10 3.18
CA VAL A 131 5.81 18.75 4.23
C VAL A 131 4.82 19.88 4.47
N PHE A 132 5.29 21.13 4.52
CA PHE A 132 4.42 22.28 4.69
C PHE A 132 3.40 22.40 3.54
N CYS A 133 3.80 22.23 2.28
CA CYS A 133 2.88 22.22 1.15
C CYS A 133 1.80 21.14 1.28
N ALA A 134 2.17 19.92 1.70
CA ALA A 134 1.21 18.85 1.92
C ALA A 134 0.23 19.17 3.05
N LEU A 135 0.74 19.68 4.17
CA LEU A 135 -0.10 20.13 5.30
C LEU A 135 -1.05 21.26 4.87
N ALA A 136 -0.57 22.22 4.09
CA ALA A 136 -1.41 23.30 3.56
C ALA A 136 -2.54 22.75 2.67
N GLY A 137 -2.26 21.77 1.80
CA GLY A 137 -3.29 21.10 0.99
C GLY A 137 -4.33 20.36 1.83
N VAL A 138 -3.89 19.61 2.85
CA VAL A 138 -4.80 18.94 3.79
C VAL A 138 -5.63 19.95 4.59
N MET A 139 -5.02 21.00 5.12
CA MET A 139 -5.72 22.07 5.85
C MET A 139 -6.74 22.79 4.98
N TYR A 140 -6.37 23.09 3.72
CA TYR A 140 -7.32 23.64 2.75
C TYR A 140 -8.52 22.71 2.51
N SER A 141 -8.29 21.40 2.39
CA SER A 141 -9.36 20.41 2.28
C SER A 141 -10.31 20.46 3.48
N ILE A 142 -9.76 20.53 4.70
CA ILE A 142 -10.54 20.60 5.93
C ILE A 142 -11.37 21.90 6.00
N LEU A 143 -10.73 23.03 5.74
CA LEU A 143 -11.38 24.36 5.84
C LEU A 143 -12.38 24.59 4.70
N GLY A 144 -12.08 24.09 3.50
CA GLY A 144 -12.91 24.30 2.31
C GLY A 144 -14.12 23.36 2.21
N TYR A 145 -14.00 22.13 2.69
CA TYR A 145 -15.09 21.13 2.69
C TYR A 145 -15.74 20.96 4.06
N GLY A 146 -15.14 21.49 5.14
CA GLY A 146 -15.58 21.21 6.50
C GLY A 146 -15.39 19.73 6.90
N THR A 147 -14.70 18.93 6.09
CA THR A 147 -14.50 17.50 6.31
C THR A 147 -13.03 17.11 6.19
N LEU A 148 -12.54 16.32 7.13
CA LEU A 148 -11.22 15.70 7.05
C LEU A 148 -11.22 14.64 5.94
N PRO A 149 -10.18 14.58 5.07
CA PRO A 149 -10.01 13.49 4.12
C PRO A 149 -9.56 12.20 4.84
N LEU A 150 -10.49 11.61 5.61
CA LEU A 150 -10.20 10.52 6.55
C LEU A 150 -9.65 9.29 5.85
N PHE A 151 -10.17 8.93 4.68
CA PHE A 151 -9.67 7.79 3.93
C PHE A 151 -8.21 8.01 3.50
N ALA A 152 -7.90 9.19 2.92
CA ALA A 152 -6.54 9.52 2.50
C ALA A 152 -5.55 9.53 3.66
N LEU A 153 -5.90 10.18 4.77
CA LEU A 153 -5.05 10.26 5.96
C LEU A 153 -4.86 8.90 6.63
N THR A 154 -5.92 8.11 6.74
CA THR A 154 -5.84 6.76 7.32
C THR A 154 -4.97 5.85 6.46
N LEU A 155 -5.12 5.89 5.15
CA LEU A 155 -4.29 5.12 4.22
C LEU A 155 -2.81 5.52 4.32
N ALA A 156 -2.52 6.83 4.27
CA ALA A 156 -1.14 7.32 4.38
C ALA A 156 -0.51 6.96 5.72
N THR A 157 -1.21 7.19 6.84
CA THR A 157 -0.68 6.94 8.18
C THR A 157 -0.50 5.45 8.46
N SER A 158 -1.51 4.63 8.18
CA SER A 158 -1.45 3.18 8.45
C SER A 158 -0.36 2.50 7.62
N PHE A 159 -0.20 2.87 6.34
CA PHE A 159 0.85 2.30 5.49
C PHE A 159 2.25 2.77 5.90
N SER A 160 2.40 4.02 6.29
CA SER A 160 3.68 4.56 6.76
C SER A 160 4.10 3.95 8.09
N LEU A 161 3.17 3.77 9.04
CA LEU A 161 3.43 3.04 10.28
C LEU A 161 3.75 1.56 10.03
N TYR A 162 3.06 0.93 9.08
CA TYR A 162 3.40 -0.42 8.62
C TYR A 162 4.85 -0.47 8.09
N GLY A 163 5.23 0.45 7.21
CA GLY A 163 6.60 0.55 6.69
C GLY A 163 7.65 0.72 7.80
N TYR A 164 7.38 1.58 8.78
CA TYR A 164 8.22 1.77 9.95
C TYR A 164 8.37 0.48 10.78
N ALA A 165 7.25 -0.20 11.07
CA ALA A 165 7.27 -1.47 11.80
C ALA A 165 8.10 -2.52 11.05
N ARG A 166 7.90 -2.67 9.74
CA ARG A 166 8.66 -3.60 8.89
C ARG A 166 10.15 -3.29 8.86
N LYS A 167 10.54 -2.01 8.82
CA LYS A 167 11.95 -1.58 8.89
C LYS A 167 12.59 -2.02 10.20
N LYS A 168 11.89 -1.93 11.32
CA LYS A 168 12.38 -2.37 12.64
C LYS A 168 12.48 -3.88 12.79
N ILE A 169 11.52 -4.63 12.25
CA ILE A 169 11.46 -6.11 12.42
C ILE A 169 12.52 -6.81 11.57
N GLN A 170 12.96 -6.24 10.47
CA GLN A 170 14.00 -6.78 9.57
C GLN A 170 13.77 -8.25 9.16
N THR A 171 12.55 -8.59 8.74
CA THR A 171 12.23 -9.91 8.20
C THR A 171 12.19 -9.91 6.68
N ALA A 172 12.45 -11.06 6.06
CA ALA A 172 12.28 -11.22 4.63
C ALA A 172 10.82 -10.93 4.22
N PRO A 173 10.57 -10.29 3.05
CA PRO A 173 9.24 -9.85 2.65
C PRO A 173 8.19 -10.96 2.65
N ILE A 174 8.46 -12.09 1.97
CA ILE A 174 7.49 -13.17 1.79
C ILE A 174 7.16 -13.89 3.10
N PRO A 175 8.14 -14.40 3.89
CA PRO A 175 7.84 -15.00 5.19
C PRO A 175 7.17 -14.04 6.17
N GLY A 176 7.58 -12.76 6.17
CA GLY A 176 6.96 -11.76 7.03
C GLY A 176 5.50 -11.51 6.67
N LEU A 177 5.18 -11.32 5.37
CA LEU A 177 3.81 -11.13 4.91
C LEU A 177 2.95 -12.38 5.18
N PHE A 178 3.52 -13.58 5.04
CA PHE A 178 2.82 -14.82 5.38
C PHE A 178 2.37 -14.82 6.85
N ILE A 179 3.27 -14.45 7.77
CA ILE A 179 2.93 -14.38 9.19
C ILE A 179 1.90 -13.29 9.48
N GLU A 180 2.02 -12.12 8.85
CA GLU A 180 1.04 -11.03 8.95
C GLU A 180 -0.36 -11.46 8.49
N THR A 181 -0.43 -12.17 7.35
CA THR A 181 -1.71 -12.71 6.86
C THR A 181 -2.23 -13.84 7.72
N MET A 182 -1.34 -14.69 8.28
CA MET A 182 -1.73 -15.78 9.20
C MET A 182 -2.37 -15.26 10.49
N VAL A 183 -1.89 -14.13 11.05
CA VAL A 183 -2.51 -13.49 12.21
C VAL A 183 -3.98 -13.14 11.94
N LEU A 184 -4.28 -12.68 10.74
CA LEU A 184 -5.62 -12.28 10.32
C LEU A 184 -6.44 -13.44 9.73
N PHE A 185 -5.79 -14.56 9.39
CA PHE A 185 -6.41 -15.69 8.69
C PHE A 185 -7.54 -16.33 9.49
N VAL A 186 -7.31 -16.61 10.78
CA VAL A 186 -8.30 -17.31 11.61
C VAL A 186 -9.60 -16.49 11.73
N PRO A 187 -9.58 -15.21 12.14
CA PRO A 187 -10.80 -14.41 12.18
C PRO A 187 -11.44 -14.20 10.80
N ALA A 188 -10.62 -14.03 9.74
CA ALA A 188 -11.14 -13.86 8.37
C ALA A 188 -11.84 -15.13 7.86
N LEU A 189 -11.23 -16.30 8.06
CA LEU A 189 -11.84 -17.58 7.71
C LEU A 189 -13.11 -17.84 8.53
N GLY A 190 -13.06 -17.56 9.83
CA GLY A 190 -14.25 -17.68 10.70
C GLY A 190 -15.42 -16.83 10.22
N TYR A 191 -15.16 -15.59 9.79
CA TYR A 191 -16.18 -14.73 9.22
C TYR A 191 -16.76 -15.28 7.90
N ILE A 192 -15.91 -15.77 7.00
CA ILE A 192 -16.35 -16.37 5.73
C ILE A 192 -17.26 -17.59 6.00
N LEU A 193 -16.83 -18.50 6.89
CA LEU A 193 -17.59 -19.68 7.24
C LEU A 193 -18.94 -19.32 7.91
N TYR A 194 -18.95 -18.31 8.78
CA TYR A 194 -20.17 -17.77 9.37
C TYR A 194 -21.14 -17.31 8.28
N LYS A 195 -20.70 -16.44 7.36
CA LYS A 195 -21.53 -15.94 6.26
C LYS A 195 -22.06 -17.06 5.36
N MET A 196 -21.23 -18.07 5.09
CA MET A 196 -21.64 -19.25 4.32
C MET A 196 -22.71 -20.06 5.06
N GLY A 197 -22.56 -20.27 6.37
CA GLY A 197 -23.50 -21.03 7.20
C GLY A 197 -24.88 -20.39 7.28
N PHE A 198 -24.95 -19.04 7.29
CA PHE A 198 -26.22 -18.30 7.27
C PHE A 198 -26.75 -17.99 5.85
N GLY A 199 -26.01 -18.41 4.82
CA GLY A 199 -26.41 -18.15 3.43
C GLY A 199 -26.36 -16.70 3.00
N GLU A 200 -25.64 -15.85 3.71
CA GLU A 200 -25.54 -14.40 3.51
C GLU A 200 -24.41 -13.97 2.57
N THR A 201 -23.75 -14.91 1.93
CA THR A 201 -22.66 -14.64 0.97
C THR A 201 -23.04 -15.05 -0.44
N GLY A 202 -22.52 -14.33 -1.44
CA GLY A 202 -22.52 -14.75 -2.83
C GLY A 202 -21.38 -15.74 -3.18
N PHE A 203 -20.41 -15.93 -2.28
CA PHE A 203 -19.32 -16.88 -2.46
C PHE A 203 -19.86 -18.30 -2.63
N MET A 204 -19.38 -19.04 -3.62
CA MET A 204 -19.85 -20.36 -4.07
C MET A 204 -21.30 -20.41 -4.61
N LYS A 205 -22.06 -19.31 -4.56
CA LYS A 205 -23.40 -19.20 -5.18
C LYS A 205 -23.34 -18.51 -6.53
N ASP A 206 -22.53 -17.43 -6.61
CA ASP A 206 -22.23 -16.73 -7.85
C ASP A 206 -20.81 -17.12 -8.32
N PRO A 207 -20.69 -17.84 -9.46
CA PRO A 207 -19.40 -18.27 -9.98
C PRO A 207 -18.48 -17.10 -10.33
N VAL A 208 -19.01 -15.98 -10.83
CA VAL A 208 -18.23 -14.80 -11.20
C VAL A 208 -17.66 -14.13 -9.96
N LEU A 209 -18.50 -13.89 -8.96
CA LEU A 209 -18.06 -13.33 -7.69
C LEU A 209 -17.04 -14.23 -6.98
N THR A 210 -17.27 -15.55 -6.99
CA THR A 210 -16.35 -16.55 -6.43
C THR A 210 -14.98 -16.49 -7.10
N PHE A 211 -14.94 -16.40 -8.43
CA PHE A 211 -13.70 -16.27 -9.20
C PHE A 211 -12.90 -15.02 -8.77
N TRP A 212 -13.56 -13.86 -8.66
CA TRP A 212 -12.92 -12.63 -8.22
C TRP A 212 -12.45 -12.72 -6.76
N MET A 213 -13.20 -13.33 -5.87
CA MET A 213 -12.82 -13.53 -4.47
C MET A 213 -11.58 -14.41 -4.32
N ILE A 214 -11.52 -15.54 -5.04
CA ILE A 214 -10.35 -16.43 -5.04
C ILE A 214 -9.13 -15.72 -5.64
N GLY A 215 -9.31 -15.04 -6.77
CA GLY A 215 -8.26 -14.29 -7.44
C GLY A 215 -7.65 -13.18 -6.59
N ALA A 216 -8.37 -12.67 -5.58
CA ALA A 216 -7.89 -11.61 -4.68
C ALA A 216 -6.55 -11.96 -4.00
N GLY A 217 -6.30 -13.23 -3.70
CA GLY A 217 -5.02 -13.69 -3.14
C GLY A 217 -3.85 -13.46 -4.09
N VAL A 218 -4.01 -13.84 -5.34
CA VAL A 218 -2.97 -13.68 -6.39
C VAL A 218 -2.73 -12.20 -6.69
N VAL A 219 -3.82 -11.45 -6.91
CA VAL A 219 -3.78 -10.02 -7.25
C VAL A 219 -3.16 -9.17 -6.12
N THR A 220 -3.29 -9.61 -4.88
CA THR A 220 -2.61 -8.99 -3.75
C THR A 220 -1.14 -9.37 -3.67
N SER A 221 -0.82 -10.64 -3.87
CA SER A 221 0.51 -11.18 -3.58
C SER A 221 1.52 -10.96 -4.72
N LEU A 222 1.08 -11.04 -5.99
CA LEU A 222 1.98 -10.87 -7.15
C LEU A 222 2.67 -9.51 -7.17
N PRO A 223 1.98 -8.37 -7.00
CA PRO A 223 2.64 -7.07 -6.98
C PRO A 223 3.68 -6.96 -5.85
N LEU A 224 3.43 -7.60 -4.71
CA LEU A 224 4.40 -7.65 -3.60
C LEU A 224 5.66 -8.45 -3.96
N LEU A 225 5.52 -9.53 -4.74
CA LEU A 225 6.67 -10.30 -5.24
C LEU A 225 7.48 -9.49 -6.25
N TRP A 226 6.81 -8.80 -7.17
CA TRP A 226 7.46 -7.90 -8.12
C TRP A 226 8.15 -6.74 -7.41
N PHE A 227 7.49 -6.12 -6.44
CA PHE A 227 8.08 -5.07 -5.61
C PHE A 227 9.31 -5.56 -4.85
N ALA A 228 9.25 -6.75 -4.23
CA ALA A 228 10.40 -7.34 -3.54
C ALA A 228 11.57 -7.61 -4.51
N THR A 229 11.27 -7.99 -5.75
CA THR A 229 12.26 -8.17 -6.83
C THR A 229 12.91 -6.85 -7.21
N ALA A 230 12.12 -5.78 -7.33
CA ALA A 230 12.59 -4.43 -7.61
C ALA A 230 13.44 -3.86 -6.47
N ALA A 231 12.99 -4.01 -5.22
CA ALA A 231 13.66 -3.50 -4.03
C ALA A 231 15.08 -4.07 -3.82
N LYS A 232 15.32 -5.29 -4.28
CA LYS A 232 16.67 -5.90 -4.27
C LYS A 232 17.62 -5.34 -5.33
N ARG A 233 17.10 -4.71 -6.38
CA ARG A 233 17.85 -4.34 -7.60
C ARG A 233 17.93 -2.84 -7.83
N LEU A 234 17.07 -2.06 -7.21
CA LEU A 234 16.96 -0.61 -7.39
C LEU A 234 17.26 0.14 -6.12
N ASN A 235 17.77 1.34 -6.26
CA ASN A 235 17.90 2.29 -5.16
C ASN A 235 16.50 2.76 -4.71
N LEU A 236 16.34 3.03 -3.40
CA LEU A 236 15.09 3.50 -2.81
C LEU A 236 14.52 4.74 -3.51
N SER A 237 15.39 5.64 -3.97
CA SER A 237 14.96 6.84 -4.70
C SER A 237 14.33 6.53 -6.05
N THR A 238 14.85 5.55 -6.79
CA THR A 238 14.25 5.09 -8.05
C THR A 238 12.89 4.47 -7.78
N ILE A 239 12.78 3.64 -6.75
CA ILE A 239 11.50 3.04 -6.32
C ILE A 239 10.52 4.13 -5.90
N GLY A 240 10.96 5.12 -5.14
CA GLY A 240 10.15 6.25 -4.68
C GLY A 240 9.55 7.07 -5.83
N ILE A 241 10.28 7.23 -6.93
CA ILE A 241 9.76 7.90 -8.14
C ILE A 241 8.75 7.01 -8.86
N LEU A 242 9.10 5.73 -9.07
CA LEU A 242 8.24 4.80 -9.80
C LEU A 242 6.93 4.52 -9.04
N GLN A 243 6.91 4.63 -7.72
CA GLN A 243 5.70 4.40 -6.93
C GLN A 243 4.57 5.40 -7.22
N TYR A 244 4.88 6.60 -7.74
CA TYR A 244 3.84 7.56 -8.14
C TYR A 244 3.00 7.12 -9.32
N LEU A 245 3.43 6.08 -10.06
CA LEU A 245 2.62 5.45 -11.10
C LEU A 245 1.29 4.92 -10.53
N SER A 246 1.31 4.32 -9.35
CA SER A 246 0.11 3.73 -8.73
C SER A 246 -0.98 4.78 -8.43
N PRO A 247 -0.73 5.85 -7.64
CA PRO A 247 -1.76 6.86 -7.40
C PRO A 247 -2.15 7.63 -8.66
N SER A 248 -1.26 7.79 -9.65
CA SER A 248 -1.61 8.43 -10.91
C SER A 248 -2.61 7.60 -11.72
N LEU A 249 -2.41 6.30 -11.82
CA LEU A 249 -3.39 5.40 -12.46
C LEU A 249 -4.71 5.35 -11.70
N ALA A 250 -4.67 5.26 -10.37
CA ALA A 250 -5.88 5.28 -9.54
C ALA A 250 -6.66 6.60 -9.70
N PHE A 251 -5.96 7.75 -9.77
CA PHE A 251 -6.56 9.05 -10.04
C PHE A 251 -7.26 9.07 -11.41
N ILE A 252 -6.58 8.60 -12.46
CA ILE A 252 -7.14 8.49 -13.81
C ILE A 252 -8.40 7.61 -13.81
N LEU A 253 -8.36 6.46 -13.15
CA LEU A 253 -9.53 5.59 -13.00
C LEU A 253 -10.68 6.31 -12.29
N GLY A 254 -10.41 6.96 -11.16
CA GLY A 254 -11.43 7.67 -10.38
C GLY A 254 -12.12 8.76 -11.21
N VAL A 255 -11.33 9.68 -11.75
CA VAL A 255 -11.86 10.87 -12.44
C VAL A 255 -12.44 10.53 -13.81
N PHE A 256 -11.70 9.80 -14.66
CA PHE A 256 -12.07 9.65 -16.08
C PHE A 256 -12.91 8.40 -16.35
N ILE A 257 -12.69 7.30 -15.61
CA ILE A 257 -13.44 6.04 -15.83
C ILE A 257 -14.66 5.98 -14.92
N TYR A 258 -14.50 6.23 -13.61
CA TYR A 258 -15.61 6.15 -12.65
C TYR A 258 -16.39 7.45 -12.51
N LYS A 259 -15.95 8.52 -13.18
CA LYS A 259 -16.62 9.83 -13.17
C LYS A 259 -16.85 10.38 -11.76
N GLU A 260 -15.94 10.09 -10.84
CA GLU A 260 -15.98 10.65 -9.49
C GLU A 260 -15.86 12.18 -9.56
N PRO A 261 -16.59 12.92 -8.74
CA PRO A 261 -16.59 14.40 -8.80
C PRO A 261 -15.20 14.93 -8.45
N PHE A 262 -14.57 15.62 -9.40
CA PHE A 262 -13.31 16.33 -9.21
C PHE A 262 -13.55 17.83 -9.22
N THR A 263 -13.67 18.39 -8.02
CA THR A 263 -14.03 19.80 -7.80
C THR A 263 -12.80 20.72 -7.77
N ARG A 264 -13.02 22.03 -7.76
CA ARG A 264 -11.94 23.02 -7.56
C ARG A 264 -11.18 22.79 -6.25
N HIS A 265 -11.87 22.32 -5.21
CA HIS A 265 -11.22 22.01 -3.92
C HIS A 265 -10.26 20.82 -4.06
N HIS A 266 -10.67 19.76 -4.75
CA HIS A 266 -9.76 18.65 -5.08
C HIS A 266 -8.54 19.15 -5.85
N LEU A 267 -8.74 19.99 -6.87
CA LEU A 267 -7.64 20.54 -7.67
C LEU A 267 -6.62 21.31 -6.82
N ILE A 268 -7.07 22.15 -5.88
CA ILE A 268 -6.17 22.93 -5.00
C ILE A 268 -5.46 21.98 -4.02
N THR A 269 -6.19 21.06 -3.38
CA THR A 269 -5.62 20.06 -2.46
C THR A 269 -4.55 19.21 -3.15
N PHE A 270 -4.87 18.63 -4.31
CA PHE A 270 -3.92 17.86 -5.10
C PHE A 270 -2.74 18.71 -5.58
N GLY A 271 -3.00 19.95 -6.03
CA GLY A 271 -1.95 20.88 -6.46
C GLY A 271 -0.92 21.15 -5.37
N CYS A 272 -1.36 21.45 -4.15
CA CYS A 272 -0.48 21.63 -3.00
C CYS A 272 0.34 20.37 -2.71
N ILE A 273 -0.29 19.19 -2.75
CA ILE A 273 0.39 17.92 -2.49
C ILE A 273 1.37 17.59 -3.60
N TRP A 274 1.02 17.78 -4.88
CA TRP A 274 1.92 17.55 -6.01
C TRP A 274 3.14 18.48 -5.97
N ILE A 275 2.98 19.73 -5.53
CA ILE A 275 4.12 20.63 -5.29
C ILE A 275 5.03 20.05 -4.21
N GLY A 276 4.48 19.60 -3.09
CA GLY A 276 5.24 18.94 -2.02
C GLY A 276 5.97 17.69 -2.52
N VAL A 277 5.27 16.82 -3.26
CA VAL A 277 5.84 15.61 -3.88
C VAL A 277 6.96 15.95 -4.86
N PHE A 278 6.77 16.97 -5.71
CA PHE A 278 7.80 17.43 -6.63
C PHE A 278 9.06 17.93 -5.91
N LEU A 279 8.90 18.78 -4.90
CA LEU A 279 10.00 19.29 -4.09
C LEU A 279 10.76 18.15 -3.39
N TYR A 280 10.03 17.21 -2.79
CA TYR A 280 10.62 16.03 -2.14
C TYR A 280 11.42 15.17 -3.13
N THR A 281 10.83 14.90 -4.30
CA THR A 281 11.47 14.06 -5.34
C THR A 281 12.72 14.75 -5.90
N TRP A 282 12.62 16.05 -6.18
CA TRP A 282 13.74 16.86 -6.65
C TRP A 282 14.92 16.81 -5.67
N GLU A 283 14.67 17.07 -4.37
CA GLU A 283 15.71 17.06 -3.35
C GLU A 283 16.33 15.66 -3.17
N SER A 284 15.51 14.62 -3.19
CA SER A 284 15.98 13.23 -3.11
C SER A 284 16.93 12.89 -4.26
N LEU A 285 16.61 13.31 -5.49
CA LEU A 285 17.45 13.11 -6.66
C LEU A 285 18.75 13.96 -6.61
N ALA A 286 18.64 15.20 -6.15
CA ALA A 286 19.80 16.08 -5.97
C ALA A 286 20.77 15.52 -4.92
N GLY A 287 20.26 15.00 -3.80
CA GLY A 287 21.04 14.34 -2.76
C GLY A 287 21.85 13.14 -3.27
N LEU A 288 21.23 12.32 -4.12
CA LEU A 288 21.90 11.17 -4.75
C LEU A 288 23.04 11.60 -5.69
N LYS A 289 22.84 12.68 -6.46
CA LYS A 289 23.90 13.20 -7.32
C LYS A 289 25.08 13.68 -6.50
N ARG A 290 24.85 14.36 -5.37
CA ARG A 290 25.90 14.84 -4.46
C ARG A 290 26.73 13.68 -3.88
N MET A 291 26.07 12.62 -3.36
CA MET A 291 26.77 11.43 -2.82
C MET A 291 27.60 10.70 -3.88
N LYS A 292 27.14 10.65 -5.14
CA LYS A 292 27.87 10.03 -6.24
C LYS A 292 29.12 10.82 -6.66
N TYR A 293 29.14 12.13 -6.43
CA TYR A 293 30.29 13.01 -6.67
C TYR A 293 31.34 12.90 -5.57
N ASP A 294 30.91 12.79 -4.30
CA ASP A 294 31.85 12.68 -3.14
C ASP A 294 32.56 11.31 -3.12
N HIS A 295 31.92 10.24 -3.59
CA HIS A 295 32.59 8.92 -3.71
C HIS A 295 33.57 8.80 -4.90
N ARG A 296 33.65 9.81 -5.77
CA ARG A 296 34.59 9.85 -6.90
C ARG A 296 35.78 10.74 -6.67
N ARG A 297 35.82 11.41 -5.53
CA ARG A 297 37.00 12.16 -5.04
C ARG A 297 37.69 11.38 -3.92
#